data_edae17394675536bbbf4ea92b9f84b02
#
_entry.id   edae17394675536bbbf4ea92b9f84b02
#
_cell.length_a   1.000
_cell.length_b   1.000
_cell.length_c   1.000
_cell.angle_alpha   90.00
_cell.angle_beta   90.00
_cell.angle_gamma   90.00
#
_symmetry.space_group_name_H-M   'P 1'
#
loop_
_entity.id
_entity.type
_entity.pdbx_description
1 polymer ?
#
loop_
_entity_poly.entity_id
_entity_poly.type
_entity_poly.pdbx_seq_one_letter_code
_entity_poly.pdbx_strand_id
1 'polypeptide(L)'
;WGLDVQFETVEPEAEEDDFEVDEGIKTDIVLWDLFEIGEHRLLCWDSTNIDDVNKLMNGEKADMVFTDPPYWIDYNDNRWDEIQMSHTGKTSKKFWKIEWDAEDYDPSFLLEIFKYCKEIFVWWMQYYPDKLWRWWSIVWNRKTIEQKDVPYVDFELCWSKQERNKMAWIPWWWFKNKEKGWERVHPTQKPVELCEFFITNWGKDAKILVDLFWWSGSTMVACHQLNRKCYMSELDPKYVQTIVNRMQKLDQSLVIKRNWVPYNNANITA
;
A
#
# COMPACT_ATOMS: atom_id res chain seq x y z
N TRP A 1 -21.50 -23.53 -10.24
CA TRP A 1 -21.73 -22.44 -9.28
C TRP A 1 -21.03 -21.20 -9.85
N GLY A 2 -21.72 -20.47 -10.75
CA GLY A 2 -21.21 -19.19 -11.25
C GLY A 2 -21.43 -18.11 -10.17
N LEU A 3 -20.36 -17.57 -9.62
CA LEU A 3 -20.38 -16.33 -8.88
C LEU A 3 -20.50 -15.20 -9.91
N ASP A 4 -21.71 -14.80 -10.20
CA ASP A 4 -21.99 -13.60 -11.01
C ASP A 4 -21.82 -12.39 -10.08
N VAL A 5 -20.57 -11.97 -9.89
CA VAL A 5 -20.27 -10.69 -9.25
C VAL A 5 -20.44 -9.63 -10.34
N GLN A 6 -21.60 -9.02 -10.42
CA GLN A 6 -21.78 -7.80 -11.21
C GLN A 6 -21.09 -6.66 -10.46
N PHE A 7 -19.83 -6.39 -10.83
CA PHE A 7 -19.22 -5.12 -10.54
C PHE A 7 -19.89 -4.06 -11.43
N GLU A 8 -20.40 -3.00 -10.84
CA GLU A 8 -20.71 -1.81 -11.64
C GLU A 8 -19.39 -1.39 -12.28
N THR A 9 -19.32 -1.43 -13.59
CA THR A 9 -18.15 -0.99 -14.37
C THR A 9 -18.12 0.53 -14.37
N VAL A 10 -17.69 1.12 -13.25
CA VAL A 10 -17.22 2.49 -13.25
C VAL A 10 -15.86 2.43 -13.94
N GLU A 11 -15.67 3.19 -15.01
CA GLU A 11 -14.35 3.34 -15.64
C GLU A 11 -13.37 3.82 -14.57
N PRO A 12 -12.22 3.18 -14.39
CA PRO A 12 -11.24 3.65 -13.40
C PRO A 12 -10.78 5.05 -13.75
N GLU A 13 -10.71 5.93 -12.75
CA GLU A 13 -10.24 7.31 -12.88
C GLU A 13 -8.77 7.48 -12.46
N ALA A 14 -8.19 6.48 -11.76
CA ALA A 14 -6.79 6.47 -11.38
C ALA A 14 -5.98 5.52 -12.29
N GLU A 15 -4.76 5.92 -12.60
CA GLU A 15 -3.86 5.19 -13.47
C GLU A 15 -2.51 4.97 -12.78
N GLU A 16 -1.83 3.87 -13.17
CA GLU A 16 -0.45 3.66 -12.76
C GLU A 16 0.43 4.79 -13.27
N ASP A 17 1.33 5.23 -12.41
CA ASP A 17 2.35 6.23 -12.73
C ASP A 17 3.65 5.57 -13.22
N ASP A 18 4.40 6.25 -14.07
CA ASP A 18 5.72 5.83 -14.56
C ASP A 18 6.80 6.14 -13.51
N PHE A 19 6.65 5.57 -12.30
CA PHE A 19 7.57 5.80 -11.20
C PHE A 19 8.51 4.61 -11.00
N GLU A 20 9.81 4.90 -10.96
CA GLU A 20 10.86 3.92 -10.61
C GLU A 20 11.50 4.29 -9.29
N VAL A 21 11.79 3.31 -8.43
CA VAL A 21 12.56 3.54 -7.20
C VAL A 21 14.03 3.67 -7.55
N ASP A 22 14.62 4.76 -7.10
CA ASP A 22 16.06 4.95 -7.13
C ASP A 22 16.70 4.20 -5.96
N GLU A 23 17.38 3.08 -6.24
CA GLU A 23 18.10 2.29 -5.23
C GLU A 23 19.23 3.08 -4.54
N GLY A 24 19.72 4.12 -5.18
CA GLY A 24 20.77 5.01 -4.67
C GLY A 24 20.25 6.21 -3.90
N ILE A 25 18.94 6.28 -3.62
CA ILE A 25 18.32 7.46 -3.01
C ILE A 25 19.02 7.85 -1.72
N LYS A 26 19.46 9.11 -1.67
CA LYS A 26 19.98 9.74 -0.46
C LYS A 26 18.87 10.53 0.19
N THR A 27 18.82 10.53 1.50
CA THR A 27 17.85 11.30 2.26
C THR A 27 18.43 11.82 3.55
N ASP A 28 17.96 12.97 3.99
CA ASP A 28 18.17 13.55 5.30
C ASP A 28 16.95 13.39 6.22
N ILE A 29 15.94 12.65 5.75
CA ILE A 29 14.74 12.34 6.52
C ILE A 29 15.13 11.48 7.72
N VAL A 30 14.55 11.82 8.86
CA VAL A 30 14.73 11.10 10.11
C VAL A 30 13.38 10.70 10.68
N LEU A 31 13.39 9.76 11.61
CA LEU A 31 12.19 9.39 12.36
C LEU A 31 11.55 10.65 12.97
N TRP A 32 10.23 10.69 13.03
CA TRP A 32 9.35 11.80 13.46
C TRP A 32 9.15 12.92 12.43
N ASP A 33 9.80 12.88 11.28
CA ASP A 33 9.49 13.84 10.25
C ASP A 33 8.08 13.64 9.71
N LEU A 34 7.31 14.71 9.71
CA LEU A 34 5.98 14.78 9.17
C LEU A 34 5.99 15.61 7.89
N PHE A 35 5.56 15.01 6.80
CA PHE A 35 5.34 15.71 5.54
C PHE A 35 3.86 16.01 5.34
N GLU A 36 3.59 17.26 4.94
CA GLU A 36 2.33 17.66 4.34
C GLU A 36 2.57 17.81 2.84
N ILE A 37 1.90 16.99 2.03
CA ILE A 37 2.05 16.93 0.57
C ILE A 37 0.70 17.32 -0.02
N GLY A 38 0.52 18.62 -0.33
CA GLY A 38 -0.80 19.16 -0.59
C GLY A 38 -1.73 18.93 0.60
N GLU A 39 -2.80 18.15 0.41
CA GLU A 39 -3.73 17.76 1.48
C GLU A 39 -3.39 16.40 2.13
N HIS A 40 -2.39 15.70 1.62
CA HIS A 40 -1.94 14.43 2.18
C HIS A 40 -0.96 14.62 3.34
N ARG A 41 -0.83 13.58 4.17
CA ARG A 41 0.12 13.55 5.28
C ARG A 41 0.93 12.27 5.24
N LEU A 42 2.24 12.38 5.48
CA LEU A 42 3.16 11.25 5.53
C LEU A 42 4.07 11.40 6.74
N LEU A 43 3.99 10.45 7.67
CA LEU A 43 4.82 10.43 8.87
C LEU A 43 5.92 9.36 8.73
N CYS A 44 7.17 9.77 8.94
CA CYS A 44 8.28 8.84 9.04
C CYS A 44 8.35 8.25 10.45
N TRP A 45 7.60 7.16 10.70
CA TRP A 45 7.56 6.57 12.04
C TRP A 45 6.91 5.18 12.07
N ASP A 46 7.08 4.51 13.23
CA ASP A 46 6.45 3.24 13.55
C ASP A 46 4.97 3.43 13.87
N SER A 47 4.11 2.74 13.15
CA SER A 47 2.65 2.84 13.26
C SER A 47 2.05 1.98 14.38
N THR A 48 2.85 1.34 15.21
CA THR A 48 2.39 0.50 16.33
C THR A 48 2.01 1.30 17.57
N ASN A 49 2.26 2.62 17.58
CA ASN A 49 1.99 3.51 18.70
C ASN A 49 0.79 4.44 18.42
N ILE A 50 -0.17 4.49 19.34
CA ILE A 50 -1.38 5.31 19.22
C ILE A 50 -1.08 6.82 19.16
N ASP A 51 -0.06 7.30 19.90
CA ASP A 51 0.27 8.72 19.91
C ASP A 51 0.80 9.19 18.56
N ASP A 52 1.48 8.31 17.84
CA ASP A 52 2.00 8.58 16.51
C ASP A 52 0.90 8.58 15.47
N VAL A 53 -0.04 7.65 15.56
CA VAL A 53 -1.26 7.66 14.75
C VAL A 53 -2.06 8.94 15.01
N ASN A 54 -2.18 9.37 16.26
CA ASN A 54 -2.86 10.62 16.62
C ASN A 54 -2.15 11.85 16.02
N LYS A 55 -0.81 11.86 16.01
CA LYS A 55 -0.01 12.92 15.37
C LYS A 55 -0.26 12.95 13.86
N LEU A 56 -0.24 11.79 13.21
CA LEU A 56 -0.57 11.66 11.80
C LEU A 56 -1.96 12.19 11.50
N MET A 57 -2.96 11.77 12.28
CA MET A 57 -4.37 12.14 12.11
C MET A 57 -4.66 13.59 12.42
N ASN A 58 -3.89 14.25 13.31
CA ASN A 58 -4.07 15.67 13.66
C ASN A 58 -5.51 16.05 14.03
N GLY A 59 -6.20 15.18 14.77
CA GLY A 59 -7.59 15.38 15.17
C GLY A 59 -8.65 15.06 14.11
N GLU A 60 -8.26 14.75 12.89
CA GLU A 60 -9.15 14.26 11.83
C GLU A 60 -9.56 12.81 12.07
N LYS A 61 -10.62 12.37 11.42
CA LYS A 61 -11.10 10.99 11.48
C LYS A 61 -10.97 10.31 10.12
N ALA A 62 -10.45 9.10 10.12
CA ALA A 62 -10.42 8.27 8.92
C ALA A 62 -11.84 7.81 8.54
N ASP A 63 -12.14 7.86 7.25
CA ASP A 63 -13.36 7.28 6.71
C ASP A 63 -13.12 5.83 6.25
N MET A 64 -11.88 5.54 5.83
CA MET A 64 -11.46 4.23 5.35
C MET A 64 -10.02 3.94 5.79
N VAL A 65 -9.76 2.69 6.16
CA VAL A 65 -8.41 2.16 6.36
C VAL A 65 -8.15 1.11 5.29
N PHE A 66 -7.03 1.23 4.60
CA PHE A 66 -6.58 0.29 3.59
C PHE A 66 -5.08 0.08 3.76
N THR A 67 -4.66 -1.08 4.26
CA THR A 67 -3.30 -1.22 4.75
C THR A 67 -2.74 -2.64 4.61
N ASP A 68 -1.42 -2.74 4.51
CA ASP A 68 -0.65 -3.97 4.29
C ASP A 68 0.41 -4.15 5.39
N PRO A 69 0.01 -4.56 6.61
CA PRO A 69 0.92 -4.66 7.74
C PRO A 69 1.98 -5.76 7.54
N PRO A 70 3.13 -5.69 8.24
CA PRO A 70 4.18 -6.70 8.19
C PRO A 70 3.65 -8.09 8.55
N TYR A 71 4.08 -9.15 7.85
CA TYR A 71 3.54 -10.51 7.99
C TYR A 71 4.59 -11.62 8.08
N TRP A 72 5.79 -11.32 8.58
CA TRP A 72 6.80 -12.31 8.97
C TRP A 72 7.33 -13.25 7.89
N ILE A 73 7.51 -12.80 6.69
CA ILE A 73 8.13 -13.65 5.67
C ILE A 73 9.64 -13.54 5.65
N ASP A 74 10.24 -12.65 6.48
CA ASP A 74 11.68 -12.33 6.45
C ASP A 74 12.21 -12.31 5.00
N TYR A 75 11.69 -11.35 4.22
CA TYR A 75 11.93 -11.26 2.78
C TYR A 75 13.43 -11.19 2.43
N ASN A 76 14.27 -10.94 3.42
CA ASN A 76 15.73 -10.86 3.29
C ASN A 76 16.43 -12.23 3.33
N ASP A 77 15.69 -13.30 3.56
CA ASP A 77 16.25 -14.64 3.51
C ASP A 77 16.63 -15.00 2.07
N ASN A 78 17.91 -15.31 1.84
CA ASN A 78 18.44 -15.73 0.53
C ASN A 78 17.69 -16.91 -0.12
N ARG A 79 16.80 -17.58 0.61
CA ARG A 79 15.90 -18.62 0.09
C ARG A 79 15.03 -18.16 -1.07
N TRP A 80 14.60 -16.89 -1.07
CA TRP A 80 13.79 -16.33 -2.16
C TRP A 80 14.60 -16.18 -3.44
N ASP A 81 15.86 -15.76 -3.34
CA ASP A 81 16.78 -15.67 -4.48
C ASP A 81 17.05 -17.05 -5.06
N GLU A 82 17.26 -18.07 -4.21
CA GLU A 82 17.48 -19.45 -4.63
C GLU A 82 16.24 -20.05 -5.31
N ILE A 83 15.05 -19.82 -4.76
CA ILE A 83 13.79 -20.29 -5.34
C ILE A 83 13.55 -19.65 -6.70
N GLN A 84 13.74 -18.34 -6.82
CA GLN A 84 13.56 -17.64 -8.08
C GLN A 84 14.59 -18.08 -9.12
N MET A 85 15.85 -18.21 -8.74
CA MET A 85 16.92 -18.67 -9.63
C MET A 85 16.68 -20.09 -10.15
N SER A 86 16.15 -20.98 -9.28
CA SER A 86 15.83 -22.37 -9.64
C SER A 86 14.68 -22.47 -10.66
N HIS A 87 13.74 -21.53 -10.68
CA HIS A 87 12.55 -21.59 -11.54
C HIS A 87 12.64 -20.72 -12.78
N THR A 88 13.34 -19.59 -12.72
CA THR A 88 13.38 -18.61 -13.84
C THR A 88 14.74 -18.46 -14.48
N GLY A 89 15.80 -18.94 -13.84
CA GLY A 89 17.19 -18.73 -14.28
C GLY A 89 17.66 -17.28 -14.18
N LYS A 90 16.87 -16.41 -13.52
CA LYS A 90 17.18 -14.98 -13.31
C LYS A 90 17.28 -14.70 -11.82
N THR A 91 18.25 -13.88 -11.43
CA THR A 91 18.31 -13.33 -10.06
C THR A 91 17.19 -12.30 -9.87
N SER A 92 16.59 -12.27 -8.69
CA SER A 92 15.64 -11.23 -8.32
C SER A 92 16.32 -9.85 -8.33
N LYS A 93 15.56 -8.77 -8.62
CA LYS A 93 16.03 -7.43 -8.27
C LYS A 93 16.30 -7.43 -6.76
N LYS A 94 17.48 -7.00 -6.34
CA LYS A 94 17.78 -6.83 -4.92
C LYS A 94 17.02 -5.61 -4.42
N PHE A 95 16.12 -5.82 -3.49
CA PHE A 95 15.44 -4.75 -2.77
C PHE A 95 16.20 -4.44 -1.47
N TRP A 96 15.97 -3.28 -0.89
CA TRP A 96 16.55 -2.94 0.41
C TRP A 96 16.06 -3.93 1.47
N LYS A 97 16.94 -4.18 2.43
CA LYS A 97 16.61 -5.05 3.55
C LYS A 97 15.44 -4.46 4.34
N ILE A 98 14.42 -5.26 4.56
CA ILE A 98 13.26 -4.91 5.35
C ILE A 98 13.55 -5.33 6.79
N GLU A 99 13.95 -4.39 7.65
CA GLU A 99 14.45 -4.73 8.99
C GLU A 99 13.36 -5.14 9.98
N TRP A 100 12.10 -4.80 9.72
CA TRP A 100 10.97 -4.98 10.64
C TRP A 100 9.88 -5.95 10.15
N ASP A 101 10.10 -6.65 9.06
CA ASP A 101 9.24 -7.77 8.63
C ASP A 101 9.47 -9.04 9.48
N ALA A 102 10.38 -8.97 10.47
CA ALA A 102 10.74 -10.08 11.35
C ALA A 102 10.06 -10.03 12.74
N GLU A 103 9.29 -8.98 13.05
CA GLU A 103 8.65 -8.82 14.36
C GLU A 103 7.15 -9.15 14.33
N ASP A 104 6.62 -9.64 15.47
CA ASP A 104 5.22 -10.05 15.65
C ASP A 104 4.28 -8.84 15.68
N TYR A 105 3.68 -8.50 14.53
CA TYR A 105 2.70 -7.44 14.45
C TYR A 105 1.30 -7.95 14.80
N ASP A 106 0.62 -7.27 15.72
CA ASP A 106 -0.77 -7.54 16.06
C ASP A 106 -1.72 -6.52 15.42
N PRO A 107 -2.48 -6.89 14.38
CA PRO A 107 -3.42 -5.99 13.71
C PRO A 107 -4.63 -5.59 14.60
N SER A 108 -4.82 -6.20 15.77
CA SER A 108 -5.87 -5.82 16.72
C SER A 108 -5.74 -4.35 17.13
N PHE A 109 -4.52 -3.83 17.16
CA PHE A 109 -4.23 -2.41 17.42
C PHE A 109 -4.95 -1.49 16.40
N LEU A 110 -4.88 -1.81 15.10
CA LEU A 110 -5.59 -1.07 14.07
C LEU A 110 -7.10 -1.08 14.28
N LEU A 111 -7.63 -2.26 14.63
CA LEU A 111 -9.07 -2.44 14.84
C LEU A 111 -9.56 -1.63 16.03
N GLU A 112 -8.75 -1.49 17.08
CA GLU A 112 -9.11 -0.69 18.24
C GLU A 112 -9.05 0.82 17.95
N ILE A 113 -7.96 1.31 17.32
CA ILE A 113 -7.81 2.73 16.99
C ILE A 113 -8.89 3.19 16.02
N PHE A 114 -9.12 2.42 14.95
CA PHE A 114 -10.07 2.77 13.91
C PHE A 114 -11.42 2.06 14.07
N LYS A 115 -11.80 1.67 15.30
CA LYS A 115 -13.09 1.01 15.56
C LYS A 115 -14.31 1.78 15.07
N TYR A 116 -14.21 3.09 15.02
CA TYR A 116 -15.25 3.99 14.49
C TYR A 116 -15.31 4.00 12.96
N CYS A 117 -14.21 3.65 12.29
CA CYS A 117 -14.13 3.64 10.83
C CYS A 117 -15.01 2.52 10.27
N LYS A 118 -15.81 2.85 9.25
CA LYS A 118 -16.74 1.90 8.66
C LYS A 118 -16.02 0.86 7.83
N GLU A 119 -15.10 1.28 6.98
CA GLU A 119 -14.36 0.43 6.06
C GLU A 119 -12.93 0.27 6.54
N ILE A 120 -12.55 -0.98 6.86
CA ILE A 120 -11.17 -1.34 7.19
C ILE A 120 -10.80 -2.57 6.36
N PHE A 121 -9.71 -2.46 5.64
CA PHE A 121 -9.15 -3.50 4.79
C PHE A 121 -7.71 -3.79 5.23
N VAL A 122 -7.43 -5.07 5.52
CA VAL A 122 -6.10 -5.53 5.95
C VAL A 122 -5.65 -6.66 5.04
N TRP A 123 -4.55 -6.45 4.34
CA TRP A 123 -3.96 -7.45 3.45
C TRP A 123 -3.29 -8.58 4.21
N TRP A 124 -3.10 -9.71 3.54
CA TRP A 124 -2.43 -10.91 4.06
C TRP A 124 -3.07 -11.46 5.34
N MET A 125 -4.39 -11.41 5.41
CA MET A 125 -5.18 -11.84 6.55
C MET A 125 -4.87 -13.27 7.04
N GLN A 126 -4.37 -14.14 6.19
CA GLN A 126 -4.02 -15.52 6.54
C GLN A 126 -2.85 -15.63 7.54
N TYR A 127 -2.07 -14.57 7.72
CA TYR A 127 -1.02 -14.50 8.73
C TYR A 127 -1.53 -14.05 10.10
N TYR A 128 -2.80 -13.63 10.19
CA TYR A 128 -3.43 -13.15 11.43
C TYR A 128 -4.73 -13.89 11.77
N PRO A 129 -4.76 -15.24 11.74
CA PRO A 129 -6.01 -16.02 11.82
C PRO A 129 -6.75 -15.84 13.15
N ASP A 130 -5.98 -15.62 14.24
CA ASP A 130 -6.55 -15.45 15.59
C ASP A 130 -6.96 -14.01 15.91
N LYS A 131 -6.57 -13.04 15.08
CA LYS A 131 -6.75 -11.60 15.29
C LYS A 131 -7.83 -11.01 14.41
N LEU A 132 -7.90 -11.44 13.16
CA LEU A 132 -8.88 -11.02 12.18
C LEU A 132 -10.03 -12.04 12.16
N TRP A 133 -10.92 -11.92 13.12
CA TRP A 133 -12.06 -12.79 13.29
C TRP A 133 -13.17 -12.48 12.26
N ARG A 134 -13.88 -13.53 11.76
CA ARG A 134 -14.84 -13.53 10.66
C ARG A 134 -14.18 -13.37 9.28
N TRP A 135 -14.38 -14.37 8.50
CA TRP A 135 -13.77 -14.65 7.20
C TRP A 135 -14.39 -13.84 6.04
N TRP A 136 -14.43 -12.53 6.17
CA TRP A 136 -14.81 -11.69 5.06
C TRP A 136 -13.56 -11.37 4.26
N SER A 137 -13.35 -12.16 3.20
CA SER A 137 -12.13 -12.07 2.40
C SER A 137 -12.45 -11.51 1.03
N ILE A 138 -11.58 -10.63 0.58
CA ILE A 138 -11.48 -10.20 -0.80
C ILE A 138 -10.27 -10.91 -1.39
N VAL A 139 -10.47 -11.58 -2.52
CA VAL A 139 -9.40 -12.34 -3.20
C VAL A 139 -8.93 -11.55 -4.40
N TRP A 140 -7.69 -11.12 -4.38
CA TRP A 140 -7.04 -10.57 -5.55
C TRP A 140 -6.24 -11.66 -6.26
N ASN A 141 -6.68 -12.01 -7.48
CA ASN A 141 -5.98 -12.96 -8.33
C ASN A 141 -4.84 -12.26 -9.07
N ARG A 142 -3.60 -12.67 -8.80
CA ARG A 142 -2.39 -12.13 -9.41
C ARG A 142 -1.95 -12.87 -10.67
N LYS A 143 -2.55 -14.02 -10.95
CA LYS A 143 -2.13 -14.93 -12.01
C LYS A 143 -2.87 -14.65 -13.31
N THR A 144 -2.12 -14.48 -14.38
CA THR A 144 -2.67 -14.57 -15.74
C THR A 144 -2.88 -16.04 -16.11
N ILE A 145 -3.85 -16.32 -17.02
CA ILE A 145 -4.13 -17.67 -17.51
C ILE A 145 -2.88 -18.32 -18.15
N GLU A 146 -1.93 -17.52 -18.60
CA GLU A 146 -0.72 -17.95 -19.30
C GLU A 146 0.48 -18.25 -18.39
N GLN A 147 0.46 -17.77 -17.15
CA GLN A 147 1.53 -18.02 -16.18
C GLN A 147 1.34 -19.35 -15.49
N LYS A 148 1.89 -20.41 -16.08
CA LYS A 148 2.01 -21.73 -15.44
C LYS A 148 3.31 -21.77 -14.65
N ASP A 149 3.22 -22.32 -13.42
CA ASP A 149 4.36 -22.72 -12.60
C ASP A 149 5.34 -21.60 -12.18
N VAL A 150 4.81 -20.47 -11.72
CA VAL A 150 5.63 -19.47 -10.99
C VAL A 150 5.60 -19.74 -9.49
N PRO A 151 6.73 -19.59 -8.77
CA PRO A 151 6.83 -19.91 -7.34
C PRO A 151 6.15 -18.88 -6.42
N TYR A 152 5.32 -18.01 -6.98
CA TYR A 152 4.63 -16.96 -6.24
C TYR A 152 3.19 -17.36 -5.93
N VAL A 153 2.65 -16.75 -4.89
CA VAL A 153 1.24 -16.94 -4.50
C VAL A 153 0.35 -16.48 -5.66
N ASP A 154 -0.55 -17.35 -6.10
CA ASP A 154 -1.47 -17.09 -7.21
C ASP A 154 -2.50 -16.00 -6.87
N PHE A 155 -2.73 -15.76 -5.57
CA PHE A 155 -3.71 -14.80 -5.07
C PHE A 155 -3.27 -14.20 -3.74
N GLU A 156 -3.77 -13.01 -3.43
CA GLU A 156 -3.63 -12.39 -2.11
C GLU A 156 -5.00 -12.23 -1.46
N LEU A 157 -5.05 -12.38 -0.14
CA LEU A 157 -6.25 -12.26 0.65
C LEU A 157 -6.26 -10.93 1.41
N CYS A 158 -7.36 -10.20 1.28
CA CYS A 158 -7.60 -9.00 2.04
C CYS A 158 -8.79 -9.21 2.97
N TRP A 159 -8.62 -8.96 4.26
CA TRP A 159 -9.69 -8.95 5.23
C TRP A 159 -10.50 -7.67 5.14
N SER A 160 -11.83 -7.78 5.35
CA SER A 160 -12.73 -6.64 5.42
C SER A 160 -13.49 -6.63 6.74
N LYS A 161 -13.54 -5.48 7.42
CA LYS A 161 -14.33 -5.30 8.65
C LYS A 161 -15.82 -5.48 8.41
N GLN A 162 -16.30 -5.07 7.26
CA GLN A 162 -17.72 -5.18 6.92
C GLN A 162 -18.08 -6.58 6.48
N GLU A 163 -19.21 -7.06 6.97
CA GLU A 163 -19.81 -8.29 6.53
C GLU A 163 -20.27 -8.17 5.07
N ARG A 164 -19.66 -9.00 4.20
CA ARG A 164 -20.01 -9.04 2.78
C ARG A 164 -20.62 -10.39 2.49
N ASN A 165 -21.84 -10.42 1.96
CA ASN A 165 -22.58 -11.65 1.68
C ASN A 165 -21.92 -12.58 0.65
N LYS A 166 -20.86 -12.10 -0.02
CA LYS A 166 -20.09 -12.86 -1.02
C LYS A 166 -18.61 -12.55 -0.88
N MET A 167 -17.78 -13.56 -1.10
CA MET A 167 -16.36 -13.37 -1.31
C MET A 167 -16.17 -12.52 -2.58
N ALA A 168 -15.55 -11.36 -2.45
CA ALA A 168 -15.26 -10.54 -3.62
C ALA A 168 -14.01 -11.12 -4.31
N TRP A 169 -14.08 -11.25 -5.62
CA TRP A 169 -12.98 -11.72 -6.47
C TRP A 169 -12.55 -10.60 -7.41
N ILE A 170 -11.30 -10.18 -7.32
CA ILE A 170 -10.72 -9.18 -8.21
C ILE A 170 -9.85 -9.92 -9.24
N PRO A 171 -10.30 -10.05 -10.47
CA PRO A 171 -9.53 -10.76 -11.48
C PRO A 171 -8.39 -9.91 -12.02
N TRP A 172 -7.31 -10.54 -12.42
CA TRP A 172 -6.16 -9.88 -13.06
C TRP A 172 -6.54 -9.02 -14.28
N TRP A 173 -7.48 -9.46 -15.08
CA TRP A 173 -7.90 -8.77 -16.31
C TRP A 173 -8.65 -7.44 -16.07
N TRP A 174 -8.97 -7.13 -14.82
CA TRP A 174 -9.57 -5.84 -14.45
C TRP A 174 -8.60 -4.68 -14.69
N PHE A 175 -7.29 -4.87 -14.54
CA PHE A 175 -6.29 -3.82 -14.65
C PHE A 175 -6.00 -3.46 -16.11
N LYS A 176 -6.04 -2.15 -16.44
CA LYS A 176 -5.91 -1.63 -17.83
C LYS A 176 -4.51 -1.81 -18.43
N ASN A 177 -3.45 -1.72 -17.63
CA ASN A 177 -2.06 -1.71 -18.09
C ASN A 177 -1.44 -3.11 -18.25
N LYS A 178 -2.20 -4.09 -18.70
CA LYS A 178 -1.77 -5.49 -18.89
C LYS A 178 -0.60 -5.67 -19.85
N GLU A 179 -0.51 -4.80 -20.87
CA GLU A 179 0.43 -4.96 -21.99
C GLU A 179 1.82 -4.38 -21.67
N LYS A 180 1.94 -3.44 -20.73
CA LYS A 180 3.24 -2.82 -20.38
C LYS A 180 4.10 -3.66 -19.43
N GLY A 181 3.62 -4.83 -18.97
CA GLY A 181 4.33 -5.64 -18.00
C GLY A 181 4.58 -4.83 -16.74
N TRP A 182 3.73 -4.99 -15.75
CA TRP A 182 3.87 -4.31 -14.47
C TRP A 182 5.26 -4.57 -13.85
N GLU A 183 6.18 -3.64 -14.05
CA GLU A 183 7.49 -3.67 -13.38
C GLU A 183 7.28 -3.22 -11.94
N ARG A 184 7.40 -4.17 -11.02
CA ARG A 184 7.33 -3.88 -9.59
C ARG A 184 8.50 -3.03 -9.18
N VAL A 185 8.18 -1.99 -8.46
CA VAL A 185 9.13 -1.13 -7.76
C VAL A 185 9.55 -1.76 -6.44
N HIS A 186 8.63 -2.52 -5.83
CA HIS A 186 8.84 -3.29 -4.59
C HIS A 186 8.14 -4.65 -4.71
N PRO A 187 8.68 -5.74 -4.11
CA PRO A 187 8.11 -7.08 -4.23
C PRO A 187 6.68 -7.19 -3.72
N THR A 188 6.33 -6.40 -2.73
CA THR A 188 4.98 -6.38 -2.12
C THR A 188 4.12 -5.21 -2.60
N GLN A 189 4.60 -4.40 -3.56
CA GLN A 189 3.84 -3.26 -4.09
C GLN A 189 2.50 -3.70 -4.65
N LYS A 190 1.44 -3.00 -4.22
CA LYS A 190 0.12 -3.09 -4.83
C LYS A 190 -0.01 -2.07 -5.96
N PRO A 191 -0.71 -2.38 -7.05
CA PRO A 191 -1.01 -1.42 -8.11
C PRO A 191 -1.84 -0.24 -7.61
N VAL A 192 -1.64 0.93 -8.21
CA VAL A 192 -2.49 2.11 -7.99
C VAL A 192 -3.95 1.78 -8.32
N GLU A 193 -4.18 1.09 -9.44
CA GLU A 193 -5.50 0.64 -9.88
C GLU A 193 -6.19 -0.28 -8.85
N LEU A 194 -5.43 -1.08 -8.07
CA LEU A 194 -6.01 -1.88 -6.99
C LEU A 194 -6.50 -1.00 -5.84
N CYS A 195 -5.73 0.02 -5.45
CA CYS A 195 -6.14 0.98 -4.45
C CYS A 195 -7.40 1.72 -4.91
N GLU A 196 -7.43 2.17 -6.16
CA GLU A 196 -8.60 2.78 -6.79
C GLU A 196 -9.82 1.89 -6.70
N PHE A 197 -9.69 0.59 -7.05
CA PHE A 197 -10.80 -0.36 -6.98
C PHE A 197 -11.44 -0.38 -5.59
N PHE A 198 -10.64 -0.41 -4.53
CA PHE A 198 -11.15 -0.39 -3.16
C PHE A 198 -11.84 0.93 -2.82
N ILE A 199 -11.26 2.05 -3.23
CA ILE A 199 -11.79 3.39 -2.97
C ILE A 199 -13.13 3.58 -3.67
N THR A 200 -13.20 3.25 -4.95
CA THR A 200 -14.40 3.49 -5.77
C THR A 200 -15.54 2.55 -5.44
N ASN A 201 -15.27 1.30 -5.10
CA ASN A 201 -16.32 0.31 -4.83
C ASN A 201 -16.82 0.34 -3.38
N TRP A 202 -15.94 0.63 -2.43
CA TRP A 202 -16.30 0.55 -1.00
C TRP A 202 -16.05 1.82 -0.21
N GLY A 203 -15.25 2.73 -0.72
CA GLY A 203 -14.92 4.02 -0.13
C GLY A 203 -15.48 5.21 -0.90
N LYS A 204 -16.63 5.08 -1.59
CA LYS A 204 -17.21 6.16 -2.44
C LYS A 204 -17.32 7.50 -1.74
N ASP A 205 -17.74 7.49 -0.47
CA ASP A 205 -17.92 8.69 0.35
C ASP A 205 -16.68 9.00 1.24
N ALA A 206 -15.64 8.17 1.18
CA ALA A 206 -14.44 8.36 1.98
C ALA A 206 -13.67 9.59 1.50
N LYS A 207 -13.40 10.52 2.42
CA LYS A 207 -12.61 11.73 2.17
C LYS A 207 -11.17 11.55 2.65
N ILE A 208 -10.99 10.87 3.78
CA ILE A 208 -9.71 10.61 4.42
C ILE A 208 -9.47 9.12 4.49
N LEU A 209 -8.46 8.64 3.79
CA LEU A 209 -7.97 7.28 3.85
C LEU A 209 -6.70 7.22 4.69
N VAL A 210 -6.58 6.14 5.45
CA VAL A 210 -5.40 5.87 6.26
C VAL A 210 -4.72 4.60 5.78
N ASP A 211 -3.40 4.69 5.64
CA ASP A 211 -2.53 3.58 5.31
C ASP A 211 -1.26 3.64 6.16
N LEU A 212 -1.11 2.70 7.09
CA LEU A 212 -0.05 2.76 8.08
C LEU A 212 1.20 1.94 7.72
N PHE A 213 1.19 1.17 6.63
CA PHE A 213 2.26 0.23 6.29
C PHE A 213 2.49 0.12 4.78
N TRP A 214 2.58 1.24 4.06
CA TRP A 214 2.63 1.18 2.61
C TRP A 214 3.95 1.68 2.00
N TRP A 215 4.76 0.77 1.59
CA TRP A 215 6.12 0.89 1.07
C TRP A 215 6.36 1.84 -0.10
N SER A 216 5.45 1.95 -1.04
CA SER A 216 5.68 2.66 -2.31
C SER A 216 4.78 3.86 -2.55
N GLY A 217 3.80 4.12 -1.68
CA GLY A 217 2.88 5.24 -1.79
C GLY A 217 1.76 5.08 -2.82
N SER A 218 1.48 3.88 -3.33
CA SER A 218 0.40 3.68 -4.32
C SER A 218 -0.97 4.12 -3.82
N THR A 219 -1.27 3.94 -2.52
CA THR A 219 -2.52 4.43 -1.93
C THR A 219 -2.60 5.96 -1.98
N MET A 220 -1.49 6.67 -1.75
CA MET A 220 -1.48 8.14 -1.82
C MET A 220 -1.66 8.63 -3.25
N VAL A 221 -1.03 7.97 -4.22
CA VAL A 221 -1.21 8.25 -5.66
C VAL A 221 -2.68 8.09 -6.05
N ALA A 222 -3.30 6.95 -5.73
CA ALA A 222 -4.72 6.70 -6.01
C ALA A 222 -5.62 7.75 -5.36
N CYS A 223 -5.36 8.07 -4.08
CA CYS A 223 -6.12 9.10 -3.37
C CYS A 223 -6.00 10.46 -4.03
N HIS A 224 -4.80 10.86 -4.44
CA HIS A 224 -4.56 12.13 -5.10
C HIS A 224 -5.34 12.24 -6.42
N GLN A 225 -5.24 11.22 -7.28
CA GLN A 225 -5.93 11.18 -8.56
C GLN A 225 -7.47 11.16 -8.40
N LEU A 226 -7.96 10.59 -7.30
CA LEU A 226 -9.40 10.55 -6.99
C LEU A 226 -9.89 11.72 -6.12
N ASN A 227 -9.07 12.75 -5.89
CA ASN A 227 -9.39 13.89 -5.03
C ASN A 227 -9.79 13.45 -3.60
N ARG A 228 -9.01 12.54 -3.01
CA ARG A 228 -9.12 12.09 -1.61
C ARG A 228 -7.85 12.44 -0.86
N LYS A 229 -7.94 12.57 0.46
CA LYS A 229 -6.78 12.74 1.34
C LYS A 229 -6.25 11.36 1.74
N CYS A 230 -4.95 11.21 1.75
CA CYS A 230 -4.27 10.02 2.25
C CYS A 230 -3.36 10.39 3.40
N TYR A 231 -3.53 9.72 4.54
CA TYR A 231 -2.68 9.87 5.71
C TYR A 231 -1.91 8.56 5.89
N MET A 232 -0.60 8.64 5.68
CA MET A 232 0.29 7.48 5.62
C MET A 232 1.37 7.53 6.69
N SER A 233 1.79 6.37 7.12
CA SER A 233 3.02 6.20 7.88
C SER A 233 3.93 5.20 7.18
N GLU A 234 5.23 5.50 7.20
CA GLU A 234 6.28 4.65 6.66
C GLU A 234 7.51 4.75 7.56
N LEU A 235 8.08 3.63 7.96
CA LEU A 235 9.17 3.59 8.93
C LEU A 235 10.53 3.91 8.30
N ASP A 236 10.79 3.43 7.08
CA ASP A 236 12.07 3.63 6.42
C ASP A 236 12.17 5.03 5.77
N PRO A 237 13.13 5.88 6.21
CA PRO A 237 13.33 7.21 5.63
C PRO A 237 13.52 7.22 4.11
N LYS A 238 14.10 6.16 3.53
CA LYS A 238 14.30 6.07 2.08
C LYS A 238 12.99 5.86 1.34
N TYR A 239 12.08 5.04 1.90
CA TYR A 239 10.75 4.89 1.32
C TYR A 239 9.92 6.16 1.52
N VAL A 240 10.04 6.87 2.65
CA VAL A 240 9.43 8.18 2.83
C VAL A 240 9.91 9.14 1.74
N GLN A 241 11.23 9.22 1.49
CA GLN A 241 11.78 10.05 0.42
C GLN A 241 11.27 9.62 -0.95
N THR A 242 11.15 8.33 -1.18
CA THR A 242 10.61 7.75 -2.42
C THR A 242 9.18 8.22 -2.66
N ILE A 243 8.32 8.17 -1.61
CA ILE A 243 6.92 8.63 -1.69
C ILE A 243 6.86 10.15 -1.99
N VAL A 244 7.68 10.95 -1.30
CA VAL A 244 7.75 12.40 -1.54
C VAL A 244 8.13 12.69 -2.99
N ASN A 245 9.16 12.03 -3.52
CA ASN A 245 9.62 12.19 -4.90
C ASN A 245 8.54 11.76 -5.92
N ARG A 246 7.86 10.64 -5.65
CA ARG A 246 6.78 10.11 -6.47
C ARG A 246 5.64 11.11 -6.59
N MET A 247 5.17 11.64 -5.47
CA MET A 247 4.09 12.61 -5.44
C MET A 247 4.47 13.92 -6.14
N GLN A 248 5.70 14.40 -5.96
CA GLN A 248 6.19 15.59 -6.64
C GLN A 248 6.33 15.39 -8.16
N LYS A 249 6.71 14.18 -8.61
CA LYS A 249 6.75 13.82 -10.03
C LYS A 249 5.35 13.74 -10.62
N LEU A 250 4.40 13.18 -9.87
CA LEU A 250 3.00 13.03 -10.27
C LEU A 250 2.33 14.39 -10.47
N ASP A 251 2.52 15.31 -9.53
CA ASP A 251 1.95 16.65 -9.58
C ASP A 251 2.96 17.69 -9.05
N GLN A 252 3.59 18.42 -9.98
CA GLN A 252 4.58 19.44 -9.67
C GLN A 252 3.98 20.69 -8.98
N SER A 253 2.67 20.83 -8.96
CA SER A 253 1.98 21.94 -8.27
C SER A 253 1.83 21.71 -6.77
N LEU A 254 2.10 20.50 -6.28
CA LEU A 254 1.98 20.15 -4.87
C LEU A 254 2.96 20.95 -4.01
N VAL A 255 2.41 21.66 -3.04
CA VAL A 255 3.22 22.30 -1.99
C VAL A 255 3.58 21.24 -0.95
N ILE A 256 4.88 21.04 -0.77
CA ILE A 256 5.41 20.08 0.22
C ILE A 256 5.98 20.85 1.40
N LYS A 257 5.62 20.42 2.61
CA LYS A 257 6.20 20.92 3.85
C LYS A 257 6.72 19.74 4.67
N ARG A 258 7.87 19.93 5.34
CA ARG A 258 8.42 19.02 6.33
C ARG A 258 8.37 19.71 7.69
N ASN A 259 7.67 19.12 8.64
CA ASN A 259 7.50 19.70 9.98
C ASN A 259 7.01 21.17 9.92
N TRP A 260 5.99 21.41 9.06
CA TRP A 260 5.34 22.72 8.80
C TRP A 260 6.22 23.77 8.10
N VAL A 261 7.48 23.43 7.75
CA VAL A 261 8.37 24.31 7.00
C VAL A 261 8.36 23.91 5.52
N PRO A 262 8.31 24.87 4.56
CA PRO A 262 8.42 24.53 3.14
C PRO A 262 9.63 23.64 2.87
N TYR A 263 9.39 22.50 2.19
CA TYR A 263 10.41 21.53 1.86
C TYR A 263 10.77 21.62 0.38
N ASN A 264 12.04 21.85 0.10
CA ASN A 264 12.54 21.88 -1.27
C ASN A 264 13.44 20.67 -1.50
N ASN A 265 12.97 19.74 -2.29
CA ASN A 265 13.65 18.50 -2.62
C ASN A 265 14.92 18.66 -3.47
N ALA A 266 15.15 19.83 -4.05
CA ALA A 266 16.27 20.10 -4.95
C ALA A 266 17.67 19.99 -4.29
N ASN A 267 17.74 19.96 -2.96
CA ASN A 267 19.01 19.92 -2.22
C ASN A 267 19.56 18.50 -1.99
N ILE A 268 18.84 17.46 -2.38
CA ILE A 268 19.23 16.06 -2.09
C ILE A 268 19.77 15.35 -3.34
N THR A 269 19.58 15.92 -4.51
CA THR A 269 20.05 15.39 -5.80
C THR A 269 21.44 15.83 -6.22
N ALA A 270 22.19 16.51 -5.34
CA ALA A 270 23.55 16.98 -5.59
C ALA A 270 24.63 16.07 -4.97
#